data_6fc3476efc0c648505f14b85eed390b3
#
_entry.id   6fc3476efc0c648505f14b85eed390b3
#
_cell.length_a   1.000
_cell.length_b   1.000
_cell.length_c   1.000
_cell.angle_alpha   90.00
_cell.angle_beta   90.00
_cell.angle_gamma   90.00
#
_symmetry.space_group_name_H-M   'P 1'
#
loop_
_entity.id
_entity.type
_entity.pdbx_description
1 polymer ?
#
loop_
_entity_poly.entity_id
_entity_poly.type
_entity_poly.pdbx_seq_one_letter_code
_entity_poly.pdbx_strand_id
1 'polypeptide(L)'
;DKKNSISREIVSLISQNKKLRQERNQLTSEVKQSKVKRDTLNTQVAGKVEELKKGKEERKAVAVKEHIDASPQEMKKQLDRLNFKLETEVVSFEKEKQLMKVINVLKKKYEQAKKVYSQFGKQKEISKEVDSLRPQANVLHKEIQEKAKHSQERHEKIIENNKKIDELKKQEDELMKQINLKIAEVDESGKKLDEKARPYTDISKQ
;
A
#
# COMPACT_ATOMS: atom_id res chain seq x y z
N ASP A 1 45.42 21.59 -5.96
CA ASP A 1 44.08 21.89 -6.48
C ASP A 1 43.23 20.61 -6.71
N LYS A 2 43.78 19.55 -7.34
CA LYS A 2 43.04 18.29 -7.61
C LYS A 2 42.53 17.60 -6.33
N LYS A 3 43.36 17.48 -5.29
CA LYS A 3 42.97 16.88 -4.01
C LYS A 3 41.80 17.63 -3.39
N ASN A 4 41.85 18.99 -3.38
CA ASN A 4 40.80 19.81 -2.79
C ASN A 4 39.46 19.70 -3.57
N SER A 5 39.52 19.46 -4.89
CA SER A 5 38.34 19.21 -5.73
C SER A 5 37.69 17.88 -5.34
N ILE A 6 38.49 16.81 -5.21
CA ILE A 6 38.00 15.48 -4.80
C ILE A 6 37.40 15.52 -3.38
N SER A 7 38.06 16.19 -2.43
CA SER A 7 37.54 16.34 -1.08
C SER A 7 36.19 17.06 -1.05
N ARG A 8 36.00 18.11 -1.86
CA ARG A 8 34.71 18.84 -1.98
C ARG A 8 33.61 17.94 -2.56
N GLU A 9 33.96 17.11 -3.56
CA GLU A 9 33.02 16.16 -4.17
C GLU A 9 32.57 15.10 -3.17
N ILE A 10 33.52 14.54 -2.40
CA ILE A 10 33.20 13.60 -1.31
C ILE A 10 32.23 14.23 -0.30
N VAL A 11 32.49 15.45 0.16
CA VAL A 11 31.61 16.16 1.12
C VAL A 11 30.22 16.39 0.53
N SER A 12 30.15 16.76 -0.75
CA SER A 12 28.88 16.93 -1.47
C SER A 12 28.07 15.63 -1.52
N LEU A 13 28.70 14.51 -1.91
CA LEU A 13 28.06 13.19 -1.96
C LEU A 13 27.61 12.72 -0.57
N ILE A 14 28.39 12.96 0.47
CA ILE A 14 27.99 12.64 1.86
C ILE A 14 26.77 13.45 2.28
N SER A 15 26.73 14.75 1.94
CA SER A 15 25.57 15.60 2.22
C SER A 15 24.32 15.12 1.48
N GLN A 16 24.46 14.75 0.20
CA GLN A 16 23.37 14.16 -0.57
C GLN A 16 22.87 12.84 0.05
N ASN A 17 23.79 11.98 0.44
CA ASN A 17 23.44 10.71 1.12
C ASN A 17 22.70 10.94 2.42
N LYS A 18 23.05 11.96 3.18
CA LYS A 18 22.32 12.32 4.41
C LYS A 18 20.87 12.69 4.11
N LYS A 19 20.61 13.50 3.08
CA LYS A 19 19.26 13.84 2.63
C LYS A 19 18.48 12.62 2.14
N LEU A 20 19.10 11.81 1.28
CA LEU A 20 18.48 10.59 0.75
C LEU A 20 18.11 9.59 1.87
N ARG A 21 18.96 9.46 2.90
CA ARG A 21 18.67 8.62 4.08
C ARG A 21 17.47 9.16 4.87
N GLN A 22 17.35 10.47 5.04
CA GLN A 22 16.21 11.08 5.72
C GLN A 22 14.92 10.82 4.92
N GLU A 23 14.91 11.08 3.61
CA GLU A 23 13.77 10.82 2.73
C GLU A 23 13.35 9.34 2.76
N ARG A 24 14.32 8.42 2.64
CA ARG A 24 14.07 6.98 2.71
C ARG A 24 13.46 6.58 4.05
N ASN A 25 13.99 7.09 5.16
CA ASN A 25 13.49 6.78 6.51
C ASN A 25 12.06 7.30 6.71
N GLN A 26 11.76 8.49 6.18
CA GLN A 26 10.41 9.04 6.19
C GLN A 26 9.46 8.16 5.39
N LEU A 27 9.80 7.82 4.13
CA LEU A 27 9.00 6.93 3.29
C LEU A 27 8.78 5.56 3.96
N THR A 28 9.81 5.01 4.60
CA THR A 28 9.71 3.73 5.33
C THR A 28 8.74 3.84 6.52
N SER A 29 8.76 4.96 7.24
CA SER A 29 7.81 5.21 8.33
C SER A 29 6.38 5.32 7.82
N GLU A 30 6.17 6.07 6.74
CA GLU A 30 4.85 6.21 6.10
C GLU A 30 4.33 4.86 5.59
N VAL A 31 5.19 4.04 4.97
CA VAL A 31 4.84 2.67 4.54
C VAL A 31 4.39 1.83 5.73
N LYS A 32 5.08 1.89 6.87
CA LYS A 32 4.68 1.15 8.08
C LYS A 32 3.31 1.61 8.58
N GLN A 33 3.07 2.91 8.66
CA GLN A 33 1.77 3.46 9.08
C GLN A 33 0.64 3.07 8.12
N SER A 34 0.88 3.18 6.81
CA SER A 34 -0.10 2.80 5.79
C SER A 34 -0.39 1.29 5.80
N LYS A 35 0.60 0.44 6.07
CA LYS A 35 0.39 -1.01 6.26
C LYS A 35 -0.53 -1.29 7.44
N VAL A 36 -0.31 -0.65 8.60
CA VAL A 36 -1.18 -0.82 9.77
C VAL A 36 -2.62 -0.42 9.43
N LYS A 37 -2.81 0.73 8.78
CA LYS A 37 -4.16 1.19 8.35
C LYS A 37 -4.82 0.20 7.38
N ARG A 38 -4.08 -0.29 6.38
CA ARG A 38 -4.59 -1.31 5.44
C ARG A 38 -4.97 -2.60 6.16
N ASP A 39 -4.15 -3.06 7.09
CA ASP A 39 -4.38 -4.31 7.81
C ASP A 39 -5.59 -4.20 8.74
N THR A 40 -5.81 -3.04 9.38
CA THR A 40 -7.04 -2.79 10.16
C THR A 40 -8.28 -2.79 9.26
N LEU A 41 -8.24 -2.16 8.08
CA LEU A 41 -9.34 -2.21 7.11
C LEU A 41 -9.61 -3.64 6.63
N ASN A 42 -8.57 -4.39 6.30
CA ASN A 42 -8.71 -5.78 5.86
C ASN A 42 -9.32 -6.66 6.96
N THR A 43 -8.95 -6.46 8.22
CA THR A 43 -9.54 -7.18 9.36
C THR A 43 -11.03 -6.82 9.51
N GLN A 44 -11.40 -5.56 9.37
CA GLN A 44 -12.81 -5.13 9.39
C GLN A 44 -13.61 -5.76 8.24
N VAL A 45 -13.04 -5.73 7.02
CA VAL A 45 -13.66 -6.38 5.84
C VAL A 45 -13.82 -7.87 6.07
N ALA A 46 -12.81 -8.55 6.58
CA ALA A 46 -12.88 -10.00 6.87
C ALA A 46 -13.96 -10.34 7.89
N GLY A 47 -14.05 -9.59 9.00
CA GLY A 47 -15.10 -9.74 10.00
C GLY A 47 -16.50 -9.57 9.42
N LYS A 48 -16.72 -8.48 8.65
CA LYS A 48 -18.01 -8.22 7.99
C LYS A 48 -18.37 -9.26 6.94
N VAL A 49 -17.40 -9.77 6.19
CA VAL A 49 -17.62 -10.87 5.23
C VAL A 49 -18.01 -12.16 5.95
N GLU A 50 -17.43 -12.43 7.11
CA GLU A 50 -17.80 -13.59 7.92
C GLU A 50 -19.22 -13.46 8.48
N GLU A 51 -19.60 -12.28 8.99
CA GLU A 51 -20.98 -11.99 9.39
C GLU A 51 -21.98 -12.18 8.24
N LEU A 52 -21.62 -11.71 7.03
CA LEU A 52 -22.44 -11.94 5.84
C LEU A 52 -22.60 -13.41 5.49
N LYS A 53 -21.53 -14.22 5.64
CA LYS A 53 -21.59 -15.68 5.40
C LYS A 53 -22.50 -16.35 6.42
N LYS A 54 -22.30 -16.11 7.71
CA LYS A 54 -23.14 -16.65 8.79
C LYS A 54 -24.60 -16.28 8.58
N GLY A 55 -24.89 -15.01 8.32
CA GLY A 55 -26.26 -14.58 8.07
C GLY A 55 -26.88 -15.17 6.79
N LYS A 56 -26.09 -15.46 5.74
CA LYS A 56 -26.59 -16.20 4.56
C LYS A 56 -26.91 -17.65 4.88
N GLU A 57 -26.10 -18.32 5.68
CA GLU A 57 -26.32 -19.70 6.11
C GLU A 57 -27.55 -19.80 7.01
N GLU A 58 -27.66 -18.91 8.01
CA GLU A 58 -28.83 -18.82 8.88
C GLU A 58 -30.10 -18.59 8.06
N ARG A 59 -30.07 -17.67 7.08
CA ARG A 59 -31.19 -17.44 6.18
C ARG A 59 -31.60 -18.68 5.40
N LYS A 60 -30.62 -19.43 4.87
CA LYS A 60 -30.86 -20.68 4.15
C LYS A 60 -31.51 -21.72 5.10
N ALA A 61 -30.98 -21.88 6.30
CA ALA A 61 -31.49 -22.79 7.28
C ALA A 61 -32.96 -22.48 7.69
N VAL A 62 -33.26 -21.18 7.91
CA VAL A 62 -34.62 -20.74 8.22
C VAL A 62 -35.56 -20.90 7.03
N ALA A 63 -35.09 -20.58 5.78
CA ALA A 63 -35.90 -20.76 4.59
C ALA A 63 -36.27 -22.24 4.35
N VAL A 64 -35.33 -23.17 4.60
CA VAL A 64 -35.61 -24.63 4.52
C VAL A 64 -36.58 -25.06 5.60
N LYS A 65 -36.39 -24.59 6.85
CA LYS A 65 -37.28 -24.93 7.97
C LYS A 65 -38.72 -24.46 7.78
N GLU A 66 -38.89 -23.28 7.22
CA GLU A 66 -40.19 -22.64 6.95
C GLU A 66 -40.79 -23.03 5.58
N HIS A 67 -40.15 -23.95 4.83
CA HIS A 67 -40.55 -24.36 3.49
C HIS A 67 -40.77 -23.17 2.51
N ILE A 68 -39.85 -22.21 2.55
CA ILE A 68 -39.86 -21.03 1.67
C ILE A 68 -39.05 -21.35 0.42
N ASP A 69 -39.73 -21.71 -0.69
CA ASP A 69 -39.08 -22.17 -1.91
C ASP A 69 -38.63 -21.03 -2.84
N ALA A 70 -39.13 -19.81 -2.63
CA ALA A 70 -38.83 -18.66 -3.48
C ALA A 70 -38.58 -17.38 -2.65
N SER A 71 -37.90 -16.41 -3.25
CA SER A 71 -37.67 -15.11 -2.64
C SER A 71 -39.00 -14.33 -2.50
N PRO A 72 -39.14 -13.42 -1.48
CA PRO A 72 -40.35 -12.59 -1.35
C PRO A 72 -40.63 -11.76 -2.61
N GLN A 73 -39.60 -11.37 -3.36
CA GLN A 73 -39.77 -10.61 -4.60
C GLN A 73 -40.37 -11.47 -5.73
N GLU A 74 -39.95 -12.72 -5.85
CA GLU A 74 -40.51 -13.68 -6.79
C GLU A 74 -41.94 -14.06 -6.45
N MET A 75 -42.19 -14.31 -5.14
CA MET A 75 -43.55 -14.60 -4.67
C MET A 75 -44.52 -13.42 -4.91
N LYS A 76 -44.04 -12.18 -4.72
CA LYS A 76 -44.83 -10.99 -5.02
C LYS A 76 -45.14 -10.90 -6.51
N LYS A 77 -44.15 -11.10 -7.39
CA LYS A 77 -44.38 -11.12 -8.84
C LYS A 77 -45.40 -12.20 -9.27
N GLN A 78 -45.35 -13.36 -8.63
CA GLN A 78 -46.33 -14.42 -8.89
C GLN A 78 -47.75 -14.04 -8.41
N LEU A 79 -47.87 -13.43 -7.21
CA LEU A 79 -49.13 -12.91 -6.68
C LEU A 79 -49.73 -11.84 -7.61
N ASP A 80 -48.91 -10.88 -8.05
CA ASP A 80 -49.37 -9.81 -8.95
C ASP A 80 -49.83 -10.39 -10.29
N ARG A 81 -49.15 -11.40 -10.83
CA ARG A 81 -49.60 -12.10 -12.07
C ARG A 81 -50.88 -12.87 -11.89
N LEU A 82 -51.05 -13.58 -10.77
CA LEU A 82 -52.27 -14.33 -10.49
C LEU A 82 -53.46 -13.41 -10.23
N ASN A 83 -53.26 -12.30 -9.53
CA ASN A 83 -54.31 -11.29 -9.32
C ASN A 83 -54.69 -10.64 -10.66
N PHE A 84 -53.71 -10.24 -11.50
CA PHE A 84 -53.95 -9.71 -12.82
C PHE A 84 -54.78 -10.67 -13.69
N LYS A 85 -54.42 -11.96 -13.66
CA LYS A 85 -55.13 -13.00 -14.38
C LYS A 85 -56.60 -13.13 -13.90
N LEU A 86 -56.81 -13.04 -12.58
CA LEU A 86 -58.13 -13.08 -11.97
C LEU A 86 -59.00 -11.88 -12.38
N GLU A 87 -58.38 -10.69 -12.50
CA GLU A 87 -59.08 -9.43 -12.85
C GLU A 87 -59.36 -9.30 -14.35
N THR A 88 -58.53 -9.87 -15.22
CA THR A 88 -58.58 -9.63 -16.68
C THR A 88 -59.15 -10.79 -17.47
N GLU A 89 -59.06 -12.02 -16.98
CA GLU A 89 -59.54 -13.19 -17.68
C GLU A 89 -60.94 -13.61 -17.23
N VAL A 90 -61.88 -13.83 -18.13
CA VAL A 90 -63.16 -14.43 -17.84
C VAL A 90 -63.01 -15.91 -17.58
N VAL A 91 -62.94 -16.31 -16.28
CA VAL A 91 -62.76 -17.70 -15.86
C VAL A 91 -64.07 -18.26 -15.33
N SER A 92 -64.25 -19.60 -15.43
CA SER A 92 -65.41 -20.23 -14.80
C SER A 92 -65.32 -20.15 -13.29
N PHE A 93 -66.46 -20.16 -12.60
CA PHE A 93 -66.56 -20.06 -11.13
C PHE A 93 -65.66 -21.09 -10.39
N GLU A 94 -65.58 -22.30 -10.89
CA GLU A 94 -64.71 -23.30 -10.32
C GLU A 94 -63.20 -22.98 -10.43
N LYS A 95 -62.77 -22.46 -11.58
CA LYS A 95 -61.40 -22.01 -11.81
C LYS A 95 -61.07 -20.78 -10.95
N GLU A 96 -62.00 -19.84 -10.84
CA GLU A 96 -61.87 -18.69 -9.97
C GLU A 96 -61.63 -19.09 -8.49
N LYS A 97 -62.47 -20.04 -7.97
CA LYS A 97 -62.33 -20.59 -6.65
C LYS A 97 -60.98 -21.30 -6.43
N GLN A 98 -60.47 -21.98 -7.43
CA GLN A 98 -59.13 -22.63 -7.37
C GLN A 98 -58.02 -21.59 -7.37
N LEU A 99 -58.06 -20.58 -8.24
CA LEU A 99 -57.14 -19.47 -8.27
C LEU A 99 -57.07 -18.70 -6.94
N MET A 100 -58.24 -18.40 -6.35
CA MET A 100 -58.33 -17.76 -5.05
C MET A 100 -57.70 -18.59 -3.92
N LYS A 101 -57.85 -19.91 -3.95
CA LYS A 101 -57.15 -20.81 -2.99
C LYS A 101 -55.66 -20.71 -3.14
N VAL A 102 -55.13 -20.77 -4.38
CA VAL A 102 -53.68 -20.63 -4.68
C VAL A 102 -53.17 -19.28 -4.24
N ILE A 103 -53.88 -18.20 -4.57
CA ILE A 103 -53.50 -16.84 -4.15
C ILE A 103 -53.43 -16.71 -2.63
N ASN A 104 -54.42 -17.27 -1.90
CA ASN A 104 -54.42 -17.25 -0.44
C ASN A 104 -53.30 -18.01 0.19
N VAL A 105 -52.94 -19.17 -0.36
CA VAL A 105 -51.77 -19.97 0.10
C VAL A 105 -50.48 -19.21 -0.17
N LEU A 106 -50.34 -18.66 -1.39
CA LEU A 106 -49.14 -17.91 -1.77
C LEU A 106 -48.99 -16.58 -0.98
N LYS A 107 -50.15 -15.93 -0.64
CA LYS A 107 -50.16 -14.76 0.25
C LYS A 107 -49.64 -15.08 1.66
N LYS A 108 -50.07 -16.19 2.24
CA LYS A 108 -49.57 -16.66 3.55
C LYS A 108 -48.03 -16.93 3.48
N LYS A 109 -47.61 -17.65 2.47
CA LYS A 109 -46.15 -17.92 2.24
C LYS A 109 -45.35 -16.65 2.04
N TYR A 110 -45.90 -15.68 1.29
CA TYR A 110 -45.27 -14.37 1.09
C TYR A 110 -45.09 -13.58 2.40
N GLU A 111 -46.13 -13.54 3.26
CA GLU A 111 -46.02 -12.88 4.56
C GLU A 111 -45.00 -13.56 5.50
N GLN A 112 -44.92 -14.88 5.49
CA GLN A 112 -43.91 -15.61 6.22
C GLN A 112 -42.52 -15.33 5.70
N ALA A 113 -42.34 -15.42 4.37
CA ALA A 113 -41.07 -15.07 3.70
C ALA A 113 -40.64 -13.63 4.00
N LYS A 114 -41.56 -12.66 3.95
CA LYS A 114 -41.30 -11.26 4.24
C LYS A 114 -40.80 -11.06 5.68
N LYS A 115 -41.40 -11.74 6.66
CA LYS A 115 -40.93 -11.71 8.06
C LYS A 115 -39.52 -12.25 8.21
N VAL A 116 -39.24 -13.41 7.61
CA VAL A 116 -37.91 -14.01 7.60
C VAL A 116 -36.87 -13.11 6.92
N TYR A 117 -37.20 -12.55 5.77
CA TYR A 117 -36.27 -11.70 5.02
C TYR A 117 -36.08 -10.31 5.66
N SER A 118 -37.09 -9.79 6.39
CA SER A 118 -36.95 -8.51 7.10
C SER A 118 -35.97 -8.60 8.27
N GLN A 119 -35.87 -9.76 8.93
CA GLN A 119 -34.90 -10.00 9.99
C GLN A 119 -33.44 -9.90 9.49
N PHE A 120 -33.21 -10.13 8.20
CA PHE A 120 -31.90 -10.11 7.55
C PHE A 120 -31.61 -8.80 6.76
N GLY A 121 -32.41 -7.76 6.94
CA GLY A 121 -32.20 -6.44 6.29
C GLY A 121 -30.83 -5.84 6.56
N LYS A 122 -30.24 -6.11 7.73
CA LYS A 122 -28.90 -5.70 8.11
C LYS A 122 -27.80 -6.23 7.17
N GLN A 123 -28.03 -7.38 6.52
CA GLN A 123 -27.03 -7.94 5.58
C GLN A 123 -26.78 -7.05 4.37
N LYS A 124 -27.80 -6.34 3.91
CA LYS A 124 -27.65 -5.39 2.80
C LYS A 124 -26.79 -4.19 3.18
N GLU A 125 -26.90 -3.72 4.41
CA GLU A 125 -26.08 -2.63 4.95
C GLU A 125 -24.63 -3.08 5.12
N ILE A 126 -24.42 -4.24 5.72
CA ILE A 126 -23.06 -4.83 5.86
C ILE A 126 -22.41 -5.03 4.48
N SER A 127 -23.18 -5.49 3.48
CA SER A 127 -22.64 -5.62 2.11
C SER A 127 -22.18 -4.29 1.54
N LYS A 128 -22.97 -3.22 1.70
CA LYS A 128 -22.61 -1.87 1.27
C LYS A 128 -21.35 -1.35 1.99
N GLU A 129 -21.23 -1.64 3.28
CA GLU A 129 -20.03 -1.28 4.05
C GLU A 129 -18.80 -2.02 3.55
N VAL A 130 -18.89 -3.33 3.28
CA VAL A 130 -17.80 -4.10 2.66
C VAL A 130 -17.42 -3.51 1.30
N ASP A 131 -18.41 -3.17 0.47
CA ASP A 131 -18.20 -2.58 -0.86
C ASP A 131 -17.55 -1.18 -0.78
N SER A 132 -17.72 -0.45 0.32
CA SER A 132 -17.06 0.83 0.57
C SER A 132 -15.65 0.70 1.15
N LEU A 133 -15.39 -0.31 1.99
CA LEU A 133 -14.10 -0.52 2.66
C LEU A 133 -13.06 -1.15 1.74
N ARG A 134 -13.46 -2.06 0.84
CA ARG A 134 -12.55 -2.72 -0.10
C ARG A 134 -11.77 -1.75 -1.01
N PRO A 135 -12.41 -0.77 -1.65
CA PRO A 135 -11.69 0.22 -2.45
C PRO A 135 -10.68 1.01 -1.64
N GLN A 136 -11.00 1.38 -0.38
CA GLN A 136 -10.09 2.11 0.50
C GLN A 136 -8.84 1.28 0.81
N ALA A 137 -8.99 -0.01 1.11
CA ALA A 137 -7.87 -0.91 1.32
C ALA A 137 -7.01 -1.07 0.06
N ASN A 138 -7.63 -1.11 -1.13
CA ASN A 138 -6.93 -1.20 -2.41
C ASN A 138 -6.15 0.08 -2.74
N VAL A 139 -6.69 1.25 -2.44
CA VAL A 139 -5.98 2.53 -2.60
C VAL A 139 -4.74 2.55 -1.71
N LEU A 140 -4.89 2.23 -0.42
CA LEU A 140 -3.75 2.14 0.50
C LEU A 140 -2.71 1.12 0.04
N HIS A 141 -3.13 0.00 -0.55
CA HIS A 141 -2.19 -1.00 -1.09
C HIS A 141 -1.33 -0.42 -2.22
N LYS A 142 -1.93 0.32 -3.15
CA LYS A 142 -1.21 1.00 -4.23
C LYS A 142 -0.25 2.06 -3.69
N GLU A 143 -0.71 2.90 -2.77
CA GLU A 143 0.15 3.91 -2.13
C GLU A 143 1.36 3.28 -1.42
N ILE A 144 1.17 2.14 -0.74
CA ILE A 144 2.25 1.40 -0.09
C ILE A 144 3.27 0.93 -1.13
N GLN A 145 2.81 0.39 -2.26
CA GLN A 145 3.69 -0.07 -3.34
C GLN A 145 4.51 1.07 -3.95
N GLU A 146 3.88 2.20 -4.24
CA GLU A 146 4.55 3.39 -4.77
C GLU A 146 5.60 3.94 -3.80
N LYS A 147 5.23 4.13 -2.53
CA LYS A 147 6.16 4.62 -1.49
C LYS A 147 7.31 3.63 -1.25
N ALA A 148 7.04 2.34 -1.28
CA ALA A 148 8.08 1.31 -1.16
C ALA A 148 9.05 1.36 -2.34
N LYS A 149 8.56 1.53 -3.57
CA LYS A 149 9.38 1.72 -4.77
C LYS A 149 10.27 2.95 -4.64
N HIS A 150 9.71 4.09 -4.25
CA HIS A 150 10.50 5.31 -4.03
C HIS A 150 11.54 5.15 -2.92
N SER A 151 11.22 4.45 -1.84
CA SER A 151 12.19 4.13 -0.78
C SER A 151 13.34 3.28 -1.30
N GLN A 152 13.05 2.31 -2.17
CA GLN A 152 14.05 1.46 -2.81
C GLN A 152 14.96 2.26 -3.76
N GLU A 153 14.38 3.14 -4.59
CA GLU A 153 15.14 4.03 -5.47
C GLU A 153 16.12 4.94 -4.70
N ARG A 154 15.69 5.46 -3.52
CA ARG A 154 16.58 6.22 -2.64
C ARG A 154 17.71 5.37 -2.06
N HIS A 155 17.40 4.13 -1.71
CA HIS A 155 18.40 3.18 -1.21
C HIS A 155 19.46 2.85 -2.27
N GLU A 156 19.06 2.60 -3.51
CA GLU A 156 19.96 2.33 -4.62
C GLU A 156 20.89 3.51 -4.91
N LYS A 157 20.35 4.75 -4.92
CA LYS A 157 21.16 5.96 -5.05
C LYS A 157 22.19 6.11 -3.93
N ILE A 158 21.82 5.78 -2.69
CA ILE A 158 22.75 5.81 -1.56
C ILE A 158 23.91 4.81 -1.77
N ILE A 159 23.59 3.61 -2.26
CA ILE A 159 24.61 2.59 -2.56
C ILE A 159 25.55 3.06 -3.67
N GLU A 160 24.99 3.63 -4.75
CA GLU A 160 25.78 4.18 -5.85
C GLU A 160 26.70 5.32 -5.38
N ASN A 161 26.17 6.25 -4.63
CA ASN A 161 26.96 7.34 -4.07
C ASN A 161 28.05 6.83 -3.11
N ASN A 162 27.77 5.81 -2.30
CA ASN A 162 28.79 5.21 -1.43
C ASN A 162 29.93 4.61 -2.24
N LYS A 163 29.64 3.89 -3.34
CA LYS A 163 30.70 3.36 -4.23
C LYS A 163 31.55 4.47 -4.80
N LYS A 164 30.94 5.57 -5.27
CA LYS A 164 31.66 6.76 -5.78
C LYS A 164 32.53 7.38 -4.69
N ILE A 165 32.02 7.50 -3.46
CA ILE A 165 32.78 8.03 -2.33
C ILE A 165 34.00 7.15 -2.04
N ASP A 166 33.85 5.83 -2.07
CA ASP A 166 34.95 4.89 -1.79
C ASP A 166 36.03 4.96 -2.90
N GLU A 167 35.62 5.13 -4.17
CA GLU A 167 36.55 5.35 -5.29
C GLU A 167 37.29 6.69 -5.16
N LEU A 168 36.57 7.78 -4.86
CA LEU A 168 37.17 9.10 -4.66
C LEU A 168 38.13 9.13 -3.47
N LYS A 169 37.81 8.44 -2.38
CA LYS A 169 38.72 8.30 -1.22
C LYS A 169 40.00 7.60 -1.60
N LYS A 170 39.93 6.53 -2.38
CA LYS A 170 41.16 5.86 -2.88
C LYS A 170 42.01 6.78 -3.72
N GLN A 171 41.40 7.60 -4.58
CA GLN A 171 42.12 8.58 -5.39
C GLN A 171 42.72 9.70 -4.50
N GLU A 172 41.98 10.16 -3.46
CA GLU A 172 42.50 11.14 -2.51
C GLU A 172 43.74 10.60 -1.75
N ASP A 173 43.66 9.35 -1.28
CA ASP A 173 44.78 8.67 -0.57
C ASP A 173 46.03 8.52 -1.48
N GLU A 174 45.81 8.19 -2.74
CA GLU A 174 46.89 8.08 -3.73
C GLU A 174 47.56 9.44 -4.00
N LEU A 175 46.75 10.48 -4.19
CA LEU A 175 47.25 11.85 -4.35
C LEU A 175 48.00 12.31 -3.08
N MET A 176 47.51 11.94 -1.91
CA MET A 176 48.19 12.26 -0.65
C MET A 176 49.55 11.62 -0.53
N LYS A 177 49.69 10.35 -0.92
CA LYS A 177 51.01 9.66 -1.01
C LYS A 177 51.97 10.36 -1.95
N GLN A 178 51.50 10.76 -3.15
CA GLN A 178 52.30 11.50 -4.13
C GLN A 178 52.73 12.87 -3.59
N ILE A 179 51.87 13.59 -2.93
CA ILE A 179 52.18 14.87 -2.29
C ILE A 179 53.24 14.71 -1.23
N ASN A 180 53.11 13.70 -0.35
CA ASN A 180 54.09 13.46 0.71
C ASN A 180 55.48 13.07 0.13
N LEU A 181 55.53 12.26 -0.92
CA LEU A 181 56.76 11.96 -1.61
C LEU A 181 57.42 13.22 -2.21
N LYS A 182 56.63 14.09 -2.85
CA LYS A 182 57.13 15.37 -3.40
C LYS A 182 57.63 16.33 -2.32
N ILE A 183 56.95 16.39 -1.20
CA ILE A 183 57.39 17.19 -0.04
C ILE A 183 58.77 16.66 0.46
N ALA A 184 58.90 15.36 0.60
CA ALA A 184 60.19 14.76 1.01
C ALA A 184 61.32 15.05 0.02
N GLU A 185 61.05 14.97 -1.31
CA GLU A 185 62.03 15.34 -2.36
C GLU A 185 62.43 16.83 -2.27
N VAL A 186 61.46 17.70 -2.01
CA VAL A 186 61.75 19.15 -1.85
C VAL A 186 62.57 19.42 -0.60
N ASP A 187 62.23 18.78 0.54
CA ASP A 187 62.97 18.92 1.80
C ASP A 187 64.44 18.42 1.66
N GLU A 188 64.62 17.29 0.98
CA GLU A 188 65.97 16.75 0.71
C GLU A 188 66.79 17.71 -0.20
N SER A 189 66.13 18.24 -1.24
CA SER A 189 66.74 19.22 -2.14
C SER A 189 67.08 20.51 -1.41
N GLY A 190 66.24 20.99 -0.53
CA GLY A 190 66.46 22.13 0.33
C GLY A 190 67.69 21.95 1.23
N LYS A 191 67.81 20.80 1.91
CA LYS A 191 68.98 20.47 2.72
C LYS A 191 70.28 20.44 1.93
N LYS A 192 70.27 19.85 0.74
CA LYS A 192 71.44 19.82 -0.16
C LYS A 192 71.82 21.24 -0.63
N LEU A 193 70.86 22.12 -0.81
CA LEU A 193 71.08 23.50 -1.21
C LEU A 193 71.66 24.30 -0.07
N ASP A 194 71.15 24.16 1.15
CA ASP A 194 71.66 24.77 2.37
C ASP A 194 73.10 24.36 2.69
N GLU A 195 73.40 23.06 2.54
CA GLU A 195 74.75 22.55 2.71
C GLU A 195 75.74 23.18 1.69
N LYS A 196 75.33 23.35 0.46
CA LYS A 196 76.15 23.99 -0.60
C LYS A 196 76.23 25.51 -0.42
N ALA A 197 75.25 26.19 0.18
CA ALA A 197 75.22 27.62 0.42
C ALA A 197 76.04 28.03 1.64
N ARG A 198 76.24 27.19 2.66
CA ARG A 198 76.99 27.46 3.88
C ARG A 198 78.39 28.05 3.62
N PRO A 199 79.24 27.53 2.72
CA PRO A 199 80.56 28.10 2.50
C PRO A 199 80.52 29.54 1.97
N TYR A 200 79.44 29.92 1.21
CA TYR A 200 79.32 31.28 0.67
C TYR A 200 78.75 32.27 1.69
N THR A 201 77.92 31.84 2.64
CA THR A 201 77.45 32.71 3.72
C THR A 201 78.50 33.02 4.76
N ASP A 202 79.45 32.12 4.98
CA ASP A 202 80.58 32.36 5.91
C ASP A 202 81.63 33.34 5.31
N ILE A 203 81.77 33.39 3.99
CA ILE A 203 82.65 34.35 3.32
C ILE A 203 82.05 35.76 3.33
N SER A 204 80.72 35.89 3.34
CA SER A 204 80.04 37.20 3.38
C SER A 204 79.98 37.84 4.78
N LYS A 205 80.45 37.17 5.81
CA LYS A 205 80.53 37.64 7.21
C LYS A 205 81.95 37.99 7.71
N GLN A 206 82.94 37.81 6.85
CA GLN A 206 84.28 38.36 7.03
C GLN A 206 84.45 39.69 6.28
#